data_f19105af8628269467fd1cb15b937a43
#
_entry.id   f19105af8628269467fd1cb15b937a43
#
_cell.length_a   1.000
_cell.length_b   1.000
_cell.length_c   1.000
_cell.angle_alpha   90.00
_cell.angle_beta   90.00
_cell.angle_gamma   90.00
#
_symmetry.space_group_name_H-M   'P 1'
#
loop_
_entity.id
_entity.type
_entity.pdbx_description
1 polymer ?
#
loop_
_entity_poly.entity_id
_entity_poly.type
_entity_poly.pdbx_seq_one_letter_code
_entity_poly.pdbx_strand_id
1 'polypeptide(L)'
;MNSNNFWKNKNVIITGHTGFKGSWLVNLLKYLESNIVGISREKYEGIYKLSCVSKLLEDEIFIDISKNIDIPEKLFKSFQPDIVFHFAGQSLVPVGYSNPLDTINTNIVGTYNVLNYFDKFDSINSIIVSTTDKVYLNPNDKNVETSILGGTDYYGASKASAEFIISSFLNNNPSTNISVVRSGNVLGGGDRAFKRLIPDLIKAIKSNQDFEIRQPNSVRPWQYVLDSLVGYLYVAEENYKNSISEIYNLNSTVNNQYTAGYIVDTFNEIWGTDTNIIETKDINFKEVDILNLDSSKARDKLNWSPKLEIDDLIKLIVNWEKAHIKDSDDEYTLNEINNYFSLII
;
A
#
# COMPACT_ATOMS: atom_id res chain seq x y z
N MET A 1 13.23 -8.35 15.45
CA MET A 1 12.00 -7.66 15.86
C MET A 1 11.63 -8.01 17.30
N ASN A 2 11.88 -7.10 18.27
CA ASN A 2 11.25 -7.21 19.59
C ASN A 2 9.78 -6.73 19.57
N SER A 3 9.22 -6.53 18.39
CA SER A 3 7.91 -5.88 18.17
C SER A 3 6.70 -6.81 18.19
N ASN A 4 6.87 -8.14 18.22
CA ASN A 4 5.72 -9.04 18.33
C ASN A 4 4.85 -8.74 19.56
N ASN A 5 5.44 -8.16 20.59
CA ASN A 5 4.72 -7.81 21.81
C ASN A 5 3.97 -6.47 21.73
N PHE A 6 4.37 -5.53 20.83
CA PHE A 6 3.69 -4.24 20.68
C PHE A 6 2.32 -4.38 20.03
N TRP A 7 2.22 -5.19 18.98
CA TRP A 7 1.01 -5.34 18.18
C TRP A 7 -0.04 -6.26 18.82
N LYS A 8 0.40 -7.14 19.71
CA LYS A 8 -0.51 -8.06 20.41
C LYS A 8 -1.60 -7.29 21.17
N ASN A 9 -2.86 -7.64 20.87
CA ASN A 9 -4.07 -7.01 21.41
C ASN A 9 -4.22 -5.50 21.09
N LYS A 10 -3.46 -4.94 20.15
CA LYS A 10 -3.73 -3.59 19.64
C LYS A 10 -5.02 -3.57 18.85
N ASN A 11 -5.83 -2.56 19.09
CA ASN A 11 -7.07 -2.32 18.36
C ASN A 11 -6.80 -1.41 17.17
N VAL A 12 -6.83 -1.96 15.97
CA VAL A 12 -6.40 -1.29 14.75
C VAL A 12 -7.58 -1.07 13.81
N ILE A 13 -7.69 0.14 13.27
CA ILE A 13 -8.62 0.44 12.18
C ILE A 13 -7.82 0.52 10.87
N ILE A 14 -8.35 -0.13 9.82
CA ILE A 14 -7.77 -0.06 8.48
C ILE A 14 -8.82 0.47 7.51
N THR A 15 -8.66 1.69 7.02
CA THR A 15 -9.44 2.14 5.88
C THR A 15 -8.82 1.64 4.58
N GLY A 16 -9.63 1.13 3.66
CA GLY A 16 -9.13 0.47 2.43
C GLY A 16 -8.68 -0.98 2.65
N HIS A 17 -9.20 -1.65 3.68
CA HIS A 17 -8.85 -3.03 4.05
C HIS A 17 -9.15 -4.06 2.97
N THR A 18 -10.07 -3.80 2.06
CA THR A 18 -10.39 -4.71 0.94
C THR A 18 -9.42 -4.57 -0.23
N GLY A 19 -8.69 -3.45 -0.32
CA GLY A 19 -7.67 -3.22 -1.36
C GLY A 19 -6.42 -4.07 -1.14
N PHE A 20 -5.54 -4.13 -2.15
CA PHE A 20 -4.33 -4.97 -2.14
C PHE A 20 -3.47 -4.81 -0.87
N LYS A 21 -2.92 -3.62 -0.61
CA LYS A 21 -2.09 -3.37 0.58
C LYS A 21 -2.88 -3.53 1.89
N GLY A 22 -4.15 -3.08 1.90
CA GLY A 22 -5.00 -3.18 3.10
C GLY A 22 -5.27 -4.61 3.49
N SER A 23 -5.55 -5.49 2.53
CA SER A 23 -5.78 -6.92 2.78
C SER A 23 -4.52 -7.64 3.27
N TRP A 24 -3.35 -7.34 2.70
CA TRP A 24 -2.08 -7.84 3.22
C TRP A 24 -1.81 -7.33 4.64
N LEU A 25 -2.14 -6.06 4.95
CA LEU A 25 -1.98 -5.52 6.30
C LEU A 25 -2.90 -6.19 7.31
N VAL A 26 -4.14 -6.53 6.94
CA VAL A 26 -5.05 -7.31 7.81
C VAL A 26 -4.41 -8.67 8.15
N ASN A 27 -3.93 -9.42 7.14
CA ASN A 27 -3.27 -10.70 7.38
C ASN A 27 -2.03 -10.56 8.28
N LEU A 28 -1.20 -9.54 8.03
CA LEU A 28 0.01 -9.25 8.81
C LEU A 28 -0.31 -8.91 10.27
N LEU A 29 -1.28 -8.03 10.51
CA LEU A 29 -1.69 -7.64 11.86
C LEU A 29 -2.39 -8.79 12.61
N LYS A 30 -3.15 -9.63 11.90
CA LYS A 30 -3.72 -10.84 12.50
C LYS A 30 -2.66 -11.85 12.90
N TYR A 31 -1.62 -12.03 12.09
CA TYR A 31 -0.43 -12.81 12.45
C TYR A 31 0.24 -12.26 13.72
N LEU A 32 0.24 -10.94 13.91
CA LEU A 32 0.78 -10.26 15.09
C LEU A 32 -0.23 -10.16 16.27
N GLU A 33 -1.34 -10.88 16.21
CA GLU A 33 -2.38 -10.96 17.25
C GLU A 33 -3.08 -9.63 17.58
N SER A 34 -3.25 -8.76 16.59
CA SER A 34 -4.05 -7.53 16.73
C SER A 34 -5.54 -7.78 16.52
N ASN A 35 -6.40 -6.93 17.11
CA ASN A 35 -7.82 -6.85 16.81
C ASN A 35 -8.04 -5.81 15.71
N ILE A 36 -8.85 -6.12 14.69
CA ILE A 36 -8.90 -5.30 13.49
C ILE A 36 -10.35 -4.99 13.09
N VAL A 37 -10.64 -3.69 12.86
CA VAL A 37 -11.87 -3.25 12.20
C VAL A 37 -11.51 -2.69 10.83
N GLY A 38 -12.19 -3.20 9.80
CA GLY A 38 -11.99 -2.80 8.41
C GLY A 38 -13.04 -1.80 7.93
N ILE A 39 -12.62 -0.75 7.21
CA ILE A 39 -13.50 0.22 6.56
C ILE A 39 -13.15 0.31 5.08
N SER A 40 -14.12 0.13 4.18
CA SER A 40 -13.90 0.26 2.73
C SER A 40 -15.18 0.72 2.03
N ARG A 41 -15.06 1.11 0.76
CA ARG A 41 -16.23 1.47 -0.05
C ARG A 41 -17.00 0.22 -0.51
N GLU A 42 -16.26 -0.82 -0.87
CA GLU A 42 -16.79 -2.06 -1.45
C GLU A 42 -15.82 -3.23 -1.27
N LYS A 43 -16.30 -4.44 -1.54
CA LYS A 43 -15.46 -5.64 -1.58
C LYS A 43 -14.71 -5.73 -2.90
N TYR A 44 -13.43 -6.06 -2.83
CA TYR A 44 -12.60 -6.27 -4.01
C TYR A 44 -12.27 -7.75 -4.20
N GLU A 45 -12.04 -8.14 -5.46
CA GLU A 45 -11.47 -9.43 -5.81
C GLU A 45 -9.97 -9.47 -5.43
N GLY A 46 -9.32 -10.61 -5.57
CA GLY A 46 -7.91 -10.76 -5.25
C GLY A 46 -7.68 -11.19 -3.81
N ILE A 47 -6.62 -10.69 -3.18
CA ILE A 47 -6.22 -11.15 -1.85
C ILE A 47 -7.34 -11.03 -0.80
N TYR A 48 -8.17 -9.99 -0.85
CA TYR A 48 -9.30 -9.87 0.08
C TYR A 48 -10.19 -11.10 0.10
N LYS A 49 -10.51 -11.64 -1.08
CA LYS A 49 -11.34 -12.83 -1.24
C LYS A 49 -10.53 -14.12 -1.05
N LEU A 50 -9.34 -14.17 -1.65
CA LEU A 50 -8.53 -15.39 -1.72
C LEU A 50 -7.94 -15.80 -0.36
N SER A 51 -7.59 -14.84 0.51
CA SER A 51 -7.16 -15.09 1.88
C SER A 51 -8.26 -14.86 2.93
N CYS A 52 -9.52 -14.86 2.51
CA CYS A 52 -10.69 -14.78 3.39
C CYS A 52 -10.62 -13.63 4.43
N VAL A 53 -10.14 -12.45 4.03
CA VAL A 53 -9.85 -11.31 4.93
C VAL A 53 -11.01 -10.97 5.86
N SER A 54 -12.27 -11.05 5.38
CA SER A 54 -13.44 -10.76 6.21
C SER A 54 -13.57 -11.64 7.47
N LYS A 55 -13.00 -12.86 7.45
CA LYS A 55 -13.01 -13.75 8.63
C LYS A 55 -11.97 -13.36 9.69
N LEU A 56 -11.02 -12.49 9.33
CA LEU A 56 -9.92 -12.06 10.20
C LEU A 56 -10.26 -10.78 10.98
N LEU A 57 -11.39 -10.15 10.68
CA LEU A 57 -11.82 -8.87 11.23
C LEU A 57 -12.79 -9.07 12.41
N GLU A 58 -12.73 -8.16 13.38
CA GLU A 58 -13.73 -8.03 14.44
C GLU A 58 -15.04 -7.43 13.91
N ASP A 59 -14.91 -6.47 12.95
CA ASP A 59 -16.05 -5.87 12.24
C ASP A 59 -15.64 -5.33 10.88
N GLU A 60 -16.59 -5.20 9.96
CA GLU A 60 -16.39 -4.74 8.59
C GLU A 60 -17.45 -3.71 8.19
N ILE A 61 -17.00 -2.51 7.84
CA ILE A 61 -17.88 -1.36 7.55
C ILE A 61 -17.70 -0.92 6.11
N PHE A 62 -18.81 -0.78 5.38
CA PHE A 62 -18.79 -0.31 4.00
C PHE A 62 -19.35 1.10 3.89
N ILE A 63 -18.46 2.08 3.66
CA ILE A 63 -18.79 3.49 3.45
C ILE A 63 -17.87 4.12 2.40
N ASP A 64 -18.37 5.19 1.79
CA ASP A 64 -17.58 6.05 0.91
C ASP A 64 -17.00 7.23 1.71
N ILE A 65 -15.69 7.20 1.96
CA ILE A 65 -14.97 8.22 2.74
C ILE A 65 -14.97 9.61 2.06
N SER A 66 -15.23 9.69 0.75
CA SER A 66 -15.36 10.96 0.04
C SER A 66 -16.62 11.75 0.45
N LYS A 67 -17.53 11.09 1.16
CA LYS A 67 -18.74 11.65 1.75
C LYS A 67 -18.57 11.84 3.24
N ASN A 68 -19.56 12.45 3.88
CA ASN A 68 -19.55 12.51 5.34
C ASN A 68 -19.52 11.11 5.95
N ILE A 69 -18.60 10.89 6.91
CA ILE A 69 -18.49 9.61 7.62
C ILE A 69 -19.62 9.52 8.66
N ASP A 70 -20.55 8.63 8.40
CA ASP A 70 -21.71 8.36 9.27
C ASP A 70 -21.59 6.95 9.86
N ILE A 71 -20.62 6.78 10.77
CA ILE A 71 -20.44 5.55 11.55
C ILE A 71 -20.85 5.87 13.00
N PRO A 72 -21.69 5.06 13.65
CA PRO A 72 -22.05 5.30 15.05
C PRO A 72 -20.82 5.30 15.96
N GLU A 73 -20.54 6.43 16.61
CA GLU A 73 -19.38 6.59 17.51
C GLU A 73 -19.32 5.52 18.61
N LYS A 74 -20.47 5.00 19.05
CA LYS A 74 -20.53 3.95 20.07
C LYS A 74 -19.76 2.68 19.68
N LEU A 75 -19.63 2.39 18.37
CA LEU A 75 -18.86 1.26 17.88
C LEU A 75 -17.37 1.43 18.28
N PHE A 76 -16.80 2.59 17.98
CA PHE A 76 -15.40 2.86 18.30
C PHE A 76 -15.18 3.17 19.77
N LYS A 77 -16.17 3.70 20.49
CA LYS A 77 -16.12 3.83 21.95
C LYS A 77 -16.04 2.48 22.67
N SER A 78 -16.65 1.43 22.11
CA SER A 78 -16.52 0.07 22.65
C SER A 78 -15.26 -0.65 22.16
N PHE A 79 -14.84 -0.44 20.92
CA PHE A 79 -13.64 -1.05 20.36
C PHE A 79 -12.36 -0.41 20.90
N GLN A 80 -12.38 0.89 21.28
CA GLN A 80 -11.22 1.64 21.78
C GLN A 80 -10.00 1.53 20.85
N PRO A 81 -10.09 2.06 19.61
CA PRO A 81 -8.98 1.94 18.64
C PRO A 81 -7.71 2.64 19.13
N ASP A 82 -6.58 1.99 18.98
CA ASP A 82 -5.24 2.52 19.28
C ASP A 82 -4.61 3.23 18.06
N ILE A 83 -4.76 2.62 16.87
CA ILE A 83 -4.04 3.00 15.65
C ILE A 83 -4.99 2.96 14.45
N VAL A 84 -4.85 3.92 13.56
CA VAL A 84 -5.56 3.95 12.27
C VAL A 84 -4.57 3.91 11.12
N PHE A 85 -4.70 2.94 10.21
CA PHE A 85 -4.03 2.95 8.92
C PHE A 85 -5.01 3.45 7.84
N HIS A 86 -4.70 4.59 7.26
CA HIS A 86 -5.49 5.16 6.18
C HIS A 86 -4.92 4.76 4.81
N PHE A 87 -5.44 3.65 4.26
CA PHE A 87 -5.07 3.10 2.95
C PHE A 87 -6.17 3.30 1.90
N ALA A 88 -7.37 3.71 2.33
CA ALA A 88 -8.44 4.04 1.39
C ALA A 88 -8.02 5.18 0.46
N GLY A 89 -8.18 4.95 -0.84
CA GLY A 89 -7.83 5.94 -1.85
C GLY A 89 -7.95 5.36 -3.26
N GLN A 90 -8.20 6.21 -4.24
CA GLN A 90 -8.09 5.85 -5.65
C GLN A 90 -6.61 5.88 -6.02
N SER A 91 -6.03 4.73 -6.43
CA SER A 91 -4.58 4.52 -6.59
C SER A 91 -4.10 4.32 -8.03
N LEU A 92 -5.01 4.35 -9.01
CA LEU A 92 -4.72 4.03 -10.40
C LEU A 92 -4.61 5.30 -11.25
N VAL A 93 -3.43 5.56 -11.81
CA VAL A 93 -3.19 6.70 -12.71
C VAL A 93 -4.19 6.75 -13.87
N PRO A 94 -4.49 5.63 -14.57
CA PRO A 94 -5.48 5.64 -15.65
C PRO A 94 -6.89 6.05 -15.19
N VAL A 95 -7.29 5.67 -13.98
CA VAL A 95 -8.58 6.08 -13.40
C VAL A 95 -8.55 7.57 -13.06
N GLY A 96 -7.41 8.10 -12.61
CA GLY A 96 -7.24 9.54 -12.43
C GLY A 96 -7.55 10.35 -13.69
N TYR A 97 -7.14 9.86 -14.86
CA TYR A 97 -7.45 10.52 -16.13
C TYR A 97 -8.91 10.32 -16.58
N SER A 98 -9.47 9.13 -16.40
CA SER A 98 -10.85 8.85 -16.82
C SER A 98 -11.91 9.38 -15.86
N ASN A 99 -11.59 9.51 -14.56
CA ASN A 99 -12.50 10.01 -13.54
C ASN A 99 -11.75 10.89 -12.51
N PRO A 100 -11.28 12.08 -12.93
CA PRO A 100 -10.47 12.96 -12.07
C PRO A 100 -11.22 13.44 -10.83
N LEU A 101 -12.53 13.69 -10.93
CA LEU A 101 -13.31 14.19 -9.80
C LEU A 101 -13.45 13.15 -8.68
N ASP A 102 -13.67 11.87 -9.01
CA ASP A 102 -13.68 10.79 -8.03
C ASP A 102 -12.31 10.65 -7.34
N THR A 103 -11.22 10.76 -8.12
CA THR A 103 -9.85 10.74 -7.60
C THR A 103 -9.60 11.88 -6.61
N ILE A 104 -9.99 13.11 -6.95
CA ILE A 104 -9.87 14.29 -6.09
C ILE A 104 -10.70 14.10 -4.81
N ASN A 105 -11.97 13.75 -4.95
CA ASN A 105 -12.87 13.60 -3.82
C ASN A 105 -12.42 12.47 -2.88
N THR A 106 -12.02 11.33 -3.44
CA THR A 106 -11.57 10.19 -2.61
C THR A 106 -10.24 10.50 -1.92
N ASN A 107 -9.25 11.02 -2.64
CA ASN A 107 -7.90 11.16 -2.09
C ASN A 107 -7.72 12.42 -1.23
N ILE A 108 -8.41 13.52 -1.52
CA ILE A 108 -8.26 14.78 -0.78
C ILE A 108 -9.36 14.89 0.28
N VAL A 109 -10.62 14.95 -0.16
CA VAL A 109 -11.75 15.13 0.75
C VAL A 109 -11.91 13.91 1.66
N GLY A 110 -11.74 12.70 1.11
CA GLY A 110 -11.78 11.45 1.89
C GLY A 110 -10.69 11.40 2.97
N THR A 111 -9.47 11.84 2.67
CA THR A 111 -8.40 11.92 3.68
C THR A 111 -8.77 12.91 4.78
N TYR A 112 -9.24 14.10 4.43
CA TYR A 112 -9.72 15.07 5.44
C TYR A 112 -10.82 14.49 6.31
N ASN A 113 -11.83 13.85 5.72
CA ASN A 113 -12.94 13.26 6.44
C ASN A 113 -12.47 12.19 7.44
N VAL A 114 -11.53 11.34 7.03
CA VAL A 114 -10.96 10.29 7.89
C VAL A 114 -10.23 10.92 9.07
N LEU A 115 -9.36 11.90 8.84
CA LEU A 115 -8.64 12.60 9.90
C LEU A 115 -9.59 13.28 10.87
N ASN A 116 -10.52 14.09 10.35
CA ASN A 116 -11.51 14.83 11.15
C ASN A 116 -12.46 13.92 11.93
N TYR A 117 -12.75 12.72 11.41
CA TYR A 117 -13.59 11.76 12.12
C TYR A 117 -12.85 11.08 13.27
N PHE A 118 -11.62 10.57 13.01
CA PHE A 118 -10.87 9.80 13.99
C PHE A 118 -10.17 10.64 15.05
N ASP A 119 -9.84 11.91 14.79
CA ASP A 119 -9.28 12.84 15.78
C ASP A 119 -10.21 13.11 16.99
N LYS A 120 -11.47 12.70 16.92
CA LYS A 120 -12.42 12.82 18.02
C LYS A 120 -12.29 11.74 19.10
N PHE A 121 -11.46 10.71 18.86
CA PHE A 121 -11.35 9.57 19.75
C PHE A 121 -10.01 9.62 20.50
N ASP A 122 -10.05 9.96 21.78
CA ASP A 122 -8.86 10.08 22.64
C ASP A 122 -8.05 8.78 22.78
N SER A 123 -8.65 7.63 22.43
CA SER A 123 -7.95 6.34 22.43
C SER A 123 -6.95 6.20 21.27
N ILE A 124 -7.14 6.96 20.17
CA ILE A 124 -6.29 6.88 18.99
C ILE A 124 -5.02 7.70 19.20
N ASN A 125 -3.90 7.01 19.28
CA ASN A 125 -2.59 7.63 19.48
C ASN A 125 -1.82 7.85 18.17
N SER A 126 -2.20 7.14 17.10
CA SER A 126 -1.45 7.14 15.85
C SER A 126 -2.37 6.98 14.64
N ILE A 127 -2.23 7.86 13.66
CA ILE A 127 -2.83 7.73 12.33
C ILE A 127 -1.70 7.68 11.29
N ILE A 128 -1.67 6.63 10.48
CA ILE A 128 -0.68 6.46 9.41
C ILE A 128 -1.37 6.58 8.06
N VAL A 129 -0.98 7.59 7.29
CA VAL A 129 -1.56 7.86 5.98
C VAL A 129 -0.64 7.37 4.86
N SER A 130 -1.19 6.53 3.98
CA SER A 130 -0.46 6.05 2.80
C SER A 130 -0.57 7.05 1.65
N THR A 131 0.60 7.53 1.19
CA THR A 131 0.72 8.29 -0.05
C THR A 131 1.64 7.56 -1.04
N THR A 132 2.36 8.26 -1.89
CA THR A 132 3.07 7.67 -3.03
C THR A 132 4.34 8.46 -3.37
N ASP A 133 5.29 7.83 -4.04
CA ASP A 133 6.45 8.46 -4.70
C ASP A 133 6.06 9.47 -5.79
N LYS A 134 4.83 9.39 -6.33
CA LYS A 134 4.32 10.30 -7.36
C LYS A 134 3.90 11.69 -6.83
N VAL A 135 4.05 11.95 -5.53
CA VAL A 135 3.79 13.28 -4.94
C VAL A 135 4.87 14.30 -5.29
N TYR A 136 6.04 13.86 -5.73
CA TYR A 136 7.16 14.74 -6.01
C TYR A 136 7.04 15.45 -7.37
N LEU A 137 7.46 16.71 -7.41
CA LEU A 137 7.44 17.52 -8.64
C LEU A 137 8.38 16.97 -9.71
N ASN A 138 9.56 16.52 -9.30
CA ASN A 138 10.59 15.94 -10.18
C ASN A 138 10.79 14.46 -9.84
N PRO A 139 9.97 13.55 -10.34
CA PRO A 139 9.99 12.15 -9.95
C PRO A 139 11.26 11.40 -10.38
N ASN A 140 12.02 11.91 -11.36
CA ASN A 140 13.30 11.34 -11.82
C ASN A 140 14.45 11.60 -10.84
N ASP A 141 14.35 12.65 -10.02
CA ASP A 141 15.36 12.99 -9.03
C ASP A 141 15.35 11.97 -7.88
N LYS A 142 16.47 11.84 -7.18
CA LYS A 142 16.54 11.07 -5.95
C LYS A 142 15.82 11.84 -4.83
N ASN A 143 14.49 11.64 -4.72
CA ASN A 143 13.65 12.42 -3.81
C ASN A 143 13.80 11.97 -2.36
N VAL A 144 14.06 12.92 -1.49
CA VAL A 144 13.98 12.81 -0.02
C VAL A 144 12.66 13.41 0.49
N GLU A 145 12.33 13.21 1.76
CA GLU A 145 11.06 13.66 2.33
C GLU A 145 10.84 15.17 2.26
N THR A 146 11.90 15.96 2.17
CA THR A 146 11.88 17.44 2.03
C THR A 146 11.86 17.93 0.59
N SER A 147 11.92 17.04 -0.42
CA SER A 147 11.83 17.42 -1.83
C SER A 147 10.46 18.04 -2.16
N ILE A 148 10.45 18.92 -3.17
CA ILE A 148 9.26 19.69 -3.54
C ILE A 148 8.14 18.76 -4.02
N LEU A 149 6.94 18.98 -3.45
CA LEU A 149 5.73 18.29 -3.86
C LEU A 149 5.11 18.94 -5.11
N GLY A 150 4.46 18.13 -5.95
CA GLY A 150 3.79 18.61 -7.15
C GLY A 150 2.77 17.60 -7.69
N GLY A 151 3.27 16.47 -8.18
CA GLY A 151 2.46 15.48 -8.92
C GLY A 151 2.22 15.90 -10.37
N THR A 152 2.53 15.00 -11.30
CA THR A 152 2.46 15.29 -12.76
C THR A 152 1.17 14.76 -13.40
N ASP A 153 0.40 13.98 -12.67
CA ASP A 153 -0.90 13.45 -13.07
C ASP A 153 -1.94 13.64 -11.96
N TYR A 154 -3.23 13.41 -12.27
CA TYR A 154 -4.32 13.61 -11.29
C TYR A 154 -4.17 12.78 -10.01
N TYR A 155 -3.63 11.56 -10.12
CA TYR A 155 -3.37 10.73 -8.95
C TYR A 155 -2.26 11.29 -8.08
N GLY A 156 -1.08 11.56 -8.66
CA GLY A 156 0.06 12.16 -7.95
C GLY A 156 -0.30 13.51 -7.33
N ALA A 157 -0.95 14.39 -8.12
CA ALA A 157 -1.42 15.70 -7.65
C ALA A 157 -2.43 15.58 -6.49
N SER A 158 -3.39 14.63 -6.57
CA SER A 158 -4.36 14.42 -5.49
C SER A 158 -3.71 13.93 -4.20
N LYS A 159 -2.69 13.06 -4.30
CA LYS A 159 -1.94 12.58 -3.14
C LYS A 159 -1.04 13.67 -2.54
N ALA A 160 -0.39 14.50 -3.36
CA ALA A 160 0.35 15.68 -2.90
C ALA A 160 -0.59 16.68 -2.20
N SER A 161 -1.78 16.92 -2.75
CA SER A 161 -2.80 17.79 -2.15
C SER A 161 -3.30 17.22 -0.81
N ALA A 162 -3.47 15.90 -0.70
CA ALA A 162 -3.80 15.26 0.58
C ALA A 162 -2.71 15.54 1.64
N GLU A 163 -1.43 15.52 1.28
CA GLU A 163 -0.34 15.86 2.21
C GLU A 163 -0.37 17.32 2.65
N PHE A 164 -0.76 18.28 1.78
CA PHE A 164 -0.99 19.66 2.19
C PHE A 164 -2.15 19.78 3.17
N ILE A 165 -3.23 19.01 2.97
CA ILE A 165 -4.35 18.96 3.94
C ILE A 165 -3.89 18.36 5.28
N ILE A 166 -3.09 17.29 5.27
CA ILE A 166 -2.53 16.69 6.49
C ILE A 166 -1.66 17.72 7.23
N SER A 167 -0.77 18.43 6.52
CA SER A 167 0.06 19.48 7.10
C SER A 167 -0.77 20.61 7.74
N SER A 168 -1.82 21.05 7.04
CA SER A 168 -2.75 22.04 7.59
C SER A 168 -3.49 21.50 8.82
N PHE A 169 -3.91 20.24 8.80
CA PHE A 169 -4.57 19.59 9.93
C PHE A 169 -3.66 19.54 11.18
N LEU A 170 -2.40 19.15 10.97
CA LEU A 170 -1.38 19.13 12.04
C LEU A 170 -1.12 20.51 12.63
N ASN A 171 -1.14 21.57 11.83
CA ASN A 171 -0.98 22.94 12.30
C ASN A 171 -2.17 23.46 13.16
N ASN A 172 -3.29 22.77 13.15
CA ASN A 172 -4.44 23.08 13.99
C ASN A 172 -4.46 22.27 15.30
N ASN A 173 -3.32 21.69 15.69
CA ASN A 173 -3.12 20.96 16.94
C ASN A 173 -4.14 19.83 17.16
N PRO A 174 -4.14 18.80 16.32
CA PRO A 174 -4.99 17.63 16.53
C PRO A 174 -4.64 16.90 17.83
N SER A 175 -5.57 16.14 18.35
CA SER A 175 -5.32 15.28 19.53
C SER A 175 -4.44 14.08 19.18
N THR A 176 -4.42 13.68 17.91
CA THR A 176 -3.76 12.46 17.43
C THR A 176 -2.51 12.77 16.60
N ASN A 177 -1.47 11.95 16.77
CA ASN A 177 -0.25 12.04 15.95
C ASN A 177 -0.50 11.43 14.57
N ILE A 178 -0.06 12.12 13.51
CA ILE A 178 -0.27 11.70 12.13
C ILE A 178 1.06 11.60 11.39
N SER A 179 1.40 10.42 10.89
CA SER A 179 2.56 10.21 10.04
C SER A 179 2.16 9.84 8.62
N VAL A 180 2.97 10.27 7.65
CA VAL A 180 2.76 9.99 6.23
C VAL A 180 3.83 9.02 5.75
N VAL A 181 3.41 8.01 4.99
CA VAL A 181 4.32 7.07 4.33
C VAL A 181 4.15 7.18 2.83
N ARG A 182 5.21 7.65 2.16
CA ARG A 182 5.36 7.67 0.70
C ARG A 182 6.02 6.37 0.28
N SER A 183 5.29 5.55 -0.44
CA SER A 183 5.74 4.23 -0.87
C SER A 183 5.80 4.16 -2.40
N GLY A 184 6.84 3.52 -2.93
CA GLY A 184 7.00 3.23 -4.35
C GLY A 184 6.09 2.10 -4.83
N ASN A 185 6.47 1.47 -5.96
CA ASN A 185 5.71 0.37 -6.54
C ASN A 185 5.80 -0.89 -5.67
N VAL A 186 4.67 -1.33 -5.15
CA VAL A 186 4.57 -2.50 -4.27
C VAL A 186 4.03 -3.68 -5.06
N LEU A 187 4.73 -4.81 -5.00
CA LEU A 187 4.38 -6.08 -5.62
C LEU A 187 4.08 -7.15 -4.56
N GLY A 188 3.16 -8.04 -4.86
CA GLY A 188 2.78 -9.17 -3.99
C GLY A 188 1.69 -10.00 -4.63
N GLY A 189 1.46 -11.20 -4.13
CA GLY A 189 0.38 -12.06 -4.59
C GLY A 189 -1.00 -11.45 -4.34
N GLY A 190 -1.97 -11.78 -5.18
CA GLY A 190 -3.36 -11.37 -5.02
C GLY A 190 -3.71 -9.94 -5.43
N ASP A 191 -2.78 -9.15 -6.02
CA ASP A 191 -3.17 -7.90 -6.68
C ASP A 191 -3.99 -8.22 -7.94
N ARG A 192 -5.13 -7.55 -8.08
CA ARG A 192 -6.03 -7.68 -9.25
C ARG A 192 -6.37 -6.32 -9.86
N ALA A 193 -5.57 -5.30 -9.52
CA ALA A 193 -5.83 -3.96 -10.00
C ALA A 193 -5.57 -3.84 -11.50
N PHE A 194 -6.52 -3.25 -12.20
CA PHE A 194 -6.48 -3.02 -13.64
C PHE A 194 -5.32 -2.11 -14.06
N LYS A 195 -4.70 -2.39 -15.21
CA LYS A 195 -3.57 -1.63 -15.77
C LYS A 195 -2.34 -1.56 -14.84
N ARG A 196 -2.10 -2.61 -14.07
CA ARG A 196 -0.84 -2.83 -13.35
C ARG A 196 -0.07 -3.98 -13.97
N LEU A 197 1.26 -3.87 -13.96
CA LEU A 197 2.17 -4.78 -14.66
C LEU A 197 1.91 -6.26 -14.34
N ILE A 198 2.03 -6.65 -13.08
CA ILE A 198 1.90 -8.05 -12.65
C ILE A 198 0.46 -8.57 -12.74
N PRO A 199 -0.58 -7.85 -12.28
CA PRO A 199 -1.97 -8.29 -12.48
C PRO A 199 -2.35 -8.55 -13.93
N ASP A 200 -1.94 -7.66 -14.85
CA ASP A 200 -2.26 -7.82 -16.28
C ASP A 200 -1.45 -8.98 -16.89
N LEU A 201 -0.19 -9.17 -16.50
CA LEU A 201 0.63 -10.33 -16.91
C LEU A 201 -0.01 -11.65 -16.45
N ILE A 202 -0.39 -11.75 -15.18
CA ILE A 202 -1.05 -12.95 -14.62
C ILE A 202 -2.35 -13.24 -15.37
N LYS A 203 -3.11 -12.21 -15.69
CA LYS A 203 -4.34 -12.35 -16.48
C LYS A 203 -4.06 -12.89 -17.87
N ALA A 204 -3.05 -12.39 -18.57
CA ALA A 204 -2.62 -12.85 -19.88
C ALA A 204 -2.19 -14.32 -19.84
N ILE A 205 -1.34 -14.70 -18.86
CA ILE A 205 -0.89 -16.07 -18.65
C ILE A 205 -2.08 -17.02 -18.43
N LYS A 206 -2.98 -16.68 -17.49
CA LYS A 206 -4.14 -17.51 -17.14
C LYS A 206 -5.15 -17.66 -18.29
N SER A 207 -5.20 -16.66 -19.19
CA SER A 207 -6.09 -16.66 -20.35
C SER A 207 -5.42 -17.17 -21.63
N ASN A 208 -4.15 -17.55 -21.57
CA ASN A 208 -3.31 -17.93 -22.72
C ASN A 208 -3.37 -16.88 -23.85
N GLN A 209 -3.21 -15.60 -23.47
CA GLN A 209 -3.22 -14.44 -24.37
C GLN A 209 -1.87 -13.75 -24.36
N ASP A 210 -1.61 -12.96 -25.40
CA ASP A 210 -0.46 -12.09 -25.46
C ASP A 210 -0.51 -11.04 -24.31
N PHE A 211 0.67 -10.70 -23.78
CA PHE A 211 0.81 -9.65 -22.78
C PHE A 211 1.29 -8.35 -23.43
N GLU A 212 0.56 -7.27 -23.24
CA GLU A 212 0.92 -5.96 -23.74
C GLU A 212 1.72 -5.17 -22.67
N ILE A 213 2.97 -4.84 -22.97
CA ILE A 213 3.81 -3.97 -22.15
C ILE A 213 3.96 -2.59 -22.81
N ARG A 214 3.67 -1.51 -22.06
CA ARG A 214 3.69 -0.15 -22.62
C ARG A 214 5.06 0.52 -22.57
N GLN A 215 5.82 0.29 -21.51
CA GLN A 215 7.12 0.91 -21.27
C GLN A 215 8.08 -0.10 -20.64
N PRO A 216 8.63 -1.04 -21.43
CA PRO A 216 9.51 -2.10 -20.91
C PRO A 216 10.77 -1.57 -20.25
N ASN A 217 11.27 -0.42 -20.68
CA ASN A 217 12.49 0.21 -20.16
C ASN A 217 12.25 1.12 -18.94
N SER A 218 11.00 1.28 -18.49
CA SER A 218 10.73 2.11 -17.33
C SER A 218 11.26 1.48 -16.04
N VAL A 219 11.96 2.30 -15.25
CA VAL A 219 12.55 1.89 -13.97
C VAL A 219 11.65 2.34 -12.83
N ARG A 220 11.36 1.41 -11.92
CA ARG A 220 10.52 1.67 -10.75
C ARG A 220 11.18 1.13 -9.49
N PRO A 221 10.90 1.72 -8.32
CA PRO A 221 11.37 1.22 -7.04
C PRO A 221 10.49 0.04 -6.58
N TRP A 222 10.68 -1.11 -7.24
CA TRP A 222 9.92 -2.32 -6.95
C TRP A 222 10.24 -2.84 -5.55
N GLN A 223 9.22 -3.07 -4.73
CA GLN A 223 9.39 -3.62 -3.39
C GLN A 223 8.32 -4.66 -3.06
N TYR A 224 8.68 -5.60 -2.20
CA TYR A 224 7.76 -6.61 -1.74
C TYR A 224 6.72 -6.02 -0.78
N VAL A 225 5.50 -6.52 -0.85
CA VAL A 225 4.39 -5.99 -0.04
C VAL A 225 4.66 -6.08 1.46
N LEU A 226 5.24 -7.19 1.94
CA LEU A 226 5.57 -7.34 3.37
C LEU A 226 6.73 -6.43 3.79
N ASP A 227 7.76 -6.22 2.95
CA ASP A 227 8.81 -5.22 3.24
C ASP A 227 8.21 -3.84 3.44
N SER A 228 7.34 -3.43 2.50
CA SER A 228 6.63 -2.16 2.61
C SER A 228 5.79 -2.08 3.88
N LEU A 229 4.92 -3.07 4.13
CA LEU A 229 4.00 -3.06 5.28
C LEU A 229 4.72 -3.13 6.63
N VAL A 230 5.82 -3.87 6.73
CA VAL A 230 6.68 -3.83 7.93
C VAL A 230 7.22 -2.42 8.16
N GLY A 231 7.57 -1.68 7.10
CA GLY A 231 7.92 -0.26 7.20
C GLY A 231 6.77 0.58 7.77
N TYR A 232 5.54 0.36 7.31
CA TYR A 232 4.35 1.03 7.89
C TYR A 232 4.17 0.70 9.38
N LEU A 233 4.40 -0.56 9.78
CA LEU A 233 4.33 -0.95 11.19
C LEU A 233 5.39 -0.23 12.05
N TYR A 234 6.62 -0.10 11.56
CA TYR A 234 7.66 0.65 12.25
C TYR A 234 7.31 2.13 12.40
N VAL A 235 6.79 2.75 11.34
CA VAL A 235 6.33 4.15 11.40
C VAL A 235 5.20 4.31 12.41
N ALA A 236 4.25 3.38 12.46
CA ALA A 236 3.14 3.44 13.41
C ALA A 236 3.60 3.25 14.86
N GLU A 237 4.52 2.33 15.10
CA GLU A 237 5.11 2.08 16.41
C GLU A 237 5.90 3.29 16.93
N GLU A 238 6.70 3.92 16.06
CA GLU A 238 7.46 5.14 16.36
C GLU A 238 6.54 6.31 16.68
N ASN A 239 5.54 6.54 15.81
CA ASN A 239 4.52 7.57 15.99
C ASN A 239 3.74 7.39 17.29
N TYR A 240 3.32 6.15 17.61
CA TYR A 240 2.60 5.82 18.83
C TYR A 240 3.43 6.01 20.10
N LYS A 241 4.69 5.51 20.12
CA LYS A 241 5.55 5.53 21.31
C LYS A 241 6.12 6.89 21.64
N ASN A 242 6.50 7.65 20.62
CA ASN A 242 7.24 8.89 20.79
C ASN A 242 6.39 10.14 20.53
N SER A 243 5.11 9.97 20.18
CA SER A 243 4.17 11.05 19.87
C SER A 243 4.71 12.01 18.81
N ILE A 244 5.28 11.45 17.73
CA ILE A 244 5.94 12.20 16.66
C ILE A 244 5.16 12.05 15.35
N SER A 245 4.78 13.18 14.76
CA SER A 245 4.21 13.23 13.41
C SER A 245 5.31 13.47 12.39
N GLU A 246 5.59 12.50 11.53
CA GLU A 246 6.71 12.50 10.59
C GLU A 246 6.33 11.96 9.21
N ILE A 247 7.11 12.32 8.19
CA ILE A 247 6.98 11.77 6.84
C ILE A 247 8.15 10.81 6.60
N TYR A 248 7.86 9.65 6.01
CA TYR A 248 8.86 8.64 5.66
C TYR A 248 8.68 8.16 4.22
N ASN A 249 9.80 8.09 3.51
CA ASN A 249 9.88 7.39 2.24
C ASN A 249 10.20 5.91 2.49
N LEU A 250 9.43 5.00 1.90
CA LEU A 250 9.72 3.58 1.90
C LEU A 250 9.99 3.10 0.47
N ASN A 251 11.18 2.56 0.25
CA ASN A 251 11.65 2.12 -1.06
C ASN A 251 12.48 0.84 -0.94
N SER A 252 12.58 0.09 -2.04
CA SER A 252 13.54 -1.00 -2.20
C SER A 252 14.99 -0.52 -2.01
N THR A 253 15.93 -1.44 -1.90
CA THR A 253 17.36 -1.14 -1.69
C THR A 253 17.90 -0.22 -2.78
N VAL A 254 18.88 0.63 -2.40
CA VAL A 254 19.43 1.77 -3.16
C VAL A 254 19.93 1.44 -4.56
N ASN A 255 20.23 0.17 -4.86
CA ASN A 255 20.87 -0.25 -6.12
C ASN A 255 19.92 -0.96 -7.09
N ASN A 256 18.65 -1.17 -6.74
CA ASN A 256 17.72 -1.98 -7.53
C ASN A 256 16.98 -1.12 -8.55
N GLN A 257 17.61 -0.85 -9.67
CA GLN A 257 16.97 -0.18 -10.82
C GLN A 257 16.56 -1.23 -11.87
N TYR A 258 15.55 -2.02 -11.53
CA TYR A 258 15.01 -3.00 -12.47
C TYR A 258 13.94 -2.38 -13.38
N THR A 259 14.03 -2.70 -14.67
CA THR A 259 13.03 -2.27 -15.66
C THR A 259 11.76 -3.10 -15.56
N ALA A 260 10.66 -2.57 -16.08
CA ALA A 260 9.41 -3.33 -16.19
C ALA A 260 9.58 -4.59 -17.05
N GLY A 261 10.39 -4.52 -18.10
CA GLY A 261 10.74 -5.68 -18.95
C GLY A 261 11.43 -6.77 -18.16
N TYR A 262 12.47 -6.43 -17.36
CA TYR A 262 13.14 -7.40 -16.50
C TYR A 262 12.16 -8.14 -15.56
N ILE A 263 11.24 -7.41 -14.93
CA ILE A 263 10.24 -8.01 -14.06
C ILE A 263 9.37 -9.02 -14.81
N VAL A 264 8.95 -8.69 -16.03
CA VAL A 264 8.10 -9.56 -16.86
C VAL A 264 8.86 -10.81 -17.32
N ASP A 265 10.10 -10.65 -17.78
CA ASP A 265 10.93 -11.76 -18.26
C ASP A 265 11.22 -12.74 -17.11
N THR A 266 11.66 -12.25 -15.96
CA THR A 266 11.89 -13.06 -14.76
C THR A 266 10.63 -13.75 -14.26
N PHE A 267 9.48 -13.06 -14.32
CA PHE A 267 8.20 -13.64 -13.94
C PHE A 267 7.81 -14.80 -14.85
N ASN A 268 7.93 -14.65 -16.18
CA ASN A 268 7.65 -15.70 -17.16
C ASN A 268 8.57 -16.92 -16.97
N GLU A 269 9.87 -16.69 -16.74
CA GLU A 269 10.85 -17.74 -16.47
C GLU A 269 10.45 -18.55 -15.23
N ILE A 270 10.19 -17.89 -14.10
CA ILE A 270 9.84 -18.56 -12.83
C ILE A 270 8.46 -19.22 -12.91
N TRP A 271 7.51 -18.61 -13.65
CA TRP A 271 6.19 -19.23 -13.89
C TRP A 271 6.29 -20.47 -14.74
N GLY A 272 7.26 -20.52 -15.65
CA GLY A 272 7.42 -21.58 -16.64
C GLY A 272 6.44 -21.43 -17.81
N THR A 273 6.28 -20.22 -18.34
CA THR A 273 5.41 -19.90 -19.46
C THR A 273 6.17 -19.16 -20.56
N ASP A 274 5.75 -19.35 -21.81
CA ASP A 274 6.25 -18.64 -22.99
C ASP A 274 5.24 -17.59 -23.46
N THR A 275 4.63 -16.85 -22.54
CA THR A 275 3.67 -15.82 -22.88
C THR A 275 4.32 -14.78 -23.80
N ASN A 276 3.73 -14.57 -24.99
CA ASN A 276 4.24 -13.60 -25.96
C ASN A 276 4.08 -12.17 -25.42
N ILE A 277 5.15 -11.39 -25.47
CA ILE A 277 5.18 -10.01 -24.99
C ILE A 277 5.13 -9.06 -26.18
N ILE A 278 4.10 -8.22 -26.25
CA ILE A 278 3.91 -7.22 -27.30
C ILE A 278 4.17 -5.85 -26.71
N GLU A 279 5.16 -5.13 -27.24
CA GLU A 279 5.40 -3.74 -26.87
C GLU A 279 4.35 -2.84 -27.54
N THR A 280 3.62 -2.09 -26.73
CA THR A 280 2.61 -1.13 -27.19
C THR A 280 2.96 0.29 -26.75
N LYS A 281 2.51 1.30 -27.50
CA LYS A 281 2.61 2.70 -27.11
C LYS A 281 1.24 3.22 -26.70
N ASP A 282 1.05 3.53 -25.42
CA ASP A 282 -0.14 4.26 -25.00
C ASP A 282 0.10 5.76 -25.21
N ILE A 283 -0.68 6.35 -26.13
CA ILE A 283 -0.59 7.78 -26.49
C ILE A 283 -1.42 8.67 -25.57
N ASN A 284 -2.24 8.09 -24.70
CA ASN A 284 -3.23 8.82 -23.90
C ASN A 284 -2.68 9.39 -22.59
N PHE A 285 -1.55 8.86 -22.08
CA PHE A 285 -0.89 9.41 -20.90
C PHE A 285 0.62 9.11 -20.93
N LYS A 286 1.38 10.10 -20.47
CA LYS A 286 2.83 9.99 -20.37
C LYS A 286 3.18 9.48 -18.98
N GLU A 287 3.70 8.28 -18.90
CA GLU A 287 4.33 7.79 -17.68
C GLU A 287 5.77 8.33 -17.58
N VAL A 288 6.24 8.50 -16.36
CA VAL A 288 7.62 8.92 -16.06
C VAL A 288 8.56 7.74 -16.32
N ASP A 289 9.72 7.98 -16.94
CA ASP A 289 10.69 6.93 -17.27
C ASP A 289 11.33 6.31 -16.02
N ILE A 290 11.67 7.13 -15.03
CA ILE A 290 12.32 6.71 -13.79
C ILE A 290 11.55 7.30 -12.60
N LEU A 291 11.26 6.46 -11.61
CA LEU A 291 10.86 6.90 -10.28
C LEU A 291 11.99 6.56 -9.31
N ASN A 292 12.45 7.56 -8.57
CA ASN A 292 13.56 7.40 -7.64
C ASN A 292 13.21 8.01 -6.28
N LEU A 293 13.36 7.20 -5.23
CA LEU A 293 12.94 7.53 -3.89
C LEU A 293 14.04 7.18 -2.88
N ASP A 294 14.48 8.13 -2.08
CA ASP A 294 15.44 7.89 -1.00
C ASP A 294 14.72 7.52 0.30
N SER A 295 15.04 6.38 0.86
CA SER A 295 14.51 5.90 2.15
C SER A 295 15.58 5.88 3.26
N SER A 296 16.64 6.68 3.14
CA SER A 296 17.70 6.76 4.16
C SER A 296 17.16 7.15 5.52
N LYS A 297 16.20 8.08 5.58
CA LYS A 297 15.55 8.48 6.84
C LYS A 297 14.89 7.28 7.56
N ALA A 298 14.18 6.43 6.82
CA ALA A 298 13.55 5.24 7.41
C ALA A 298 14.60 4.23 7.89
N ARG A 299 15.70 4.04 7.16
CA ARG A 299 16.82 3.20 7.60
C ARG A 299 17.45 3.72 8.88
N ASP A 300 17.76 5.01 8.92
CA ASP A 300 18.52 5.62 10.01
C ASP A 300 17.68 5.76 11.29
N LYS A 301 16.41 6.21 11.16
CA LYS A 301 15.55 6.47 12.32
C LYS A 301 14.78 5.25 12.80
N LEU A 302 14.33 4.37 11.87
CA LEU A 302 13.48 3.23 12.22
C LEU A 302 14.24 1.91 12.20
N ASN A 303 15.50 1.90 11.80
CA ASN A 303 16.27 0.66 11.52
C ASN A 303 15.51 -0.28 10.56
N TRP A 304 14.76 0.32 9.63
CA TRP A 304 14.00 -0.41 8.63
C TRP A 304 14.79 -0.50 7.32
N SER A 305 14.83 -1.66 6.73
CA SER A 305 15.31 -1.87 5.37
C SER A 305 14.52 -3.01 4.72
N PRO A 306 14.27 -2.94 3.41
CA PRO A 306 13.72 -4.08 2.68
C PRO A 306 14.69 -5.27 2.76
N LYS A 307 14.16 -6.49 2.72
CA LYS A 307 14.92 -7.72 2.95
C LYS A 307 15.05 -8.59 1.72
N LEU A 308 14.15 -8.45 0.77
CA LEU A 308 14.09 -9.32 -0.40
C LEU A 308 14.75 -8.67 -1.62
N GLU A 309 15.58 -9.44 -2.30
CA GLU A 309 16.03 -9.14 -3.66
C GLU A 309 14.90 -9.40 -4.66
N ILE A 310 14.99 -8.80 -5.86
CA ILE A 310 13.88 -8.78 -6.81
C ILE A 310 13.45 -10.18 -7.29
N ASP A 311 14.41 -11.07 -7.52
CA ASP A 311 14.10 -12.41 -8.02
C ASP A 311 13.40 -13.28 -6.97
N ASP A 312 13.79 -13.15 -5.70
CA ASP A 312 13.13 -13.82 -4.58
C ASP A 312 11.70 -13.27 -4.39
N LEU A 313 11.55 -11.95 -4.53
CA LEU A 313 10.24 -11.30 -4.49
C LEU A 313 9.32 -11.84 -5.59
N ILE A 314 9.80 -11.92 -6.84
CA ILE A 314 9.01 -12.45 -7.97
C ILE A 314 8.64 -13.92 -7.72
N LYS A 315 9.57 -14.71 -7.20
CA LYS A 315 9.34 -16.12 -6.86
C LYS A 315 8.23 -16.28 -5.82
N LEU A 316 8.21 -15.44 -4.78
CA LEU A 316 7.12 -15.46 -3.79
C LEU A 316 5.77 -15.14 -4.44
N ILE A 317 5.71 -14.13 -5.32
CA ILE A 317 4.47 -13.78 -6.03
C ILE A 317 3.98 -14.95 -6.90
N VAL A 318 4.88 -15.56 -7.68
CA VAL A 318 4.55 -16.69 -8.54
C VAL A 318 4.02 -17.88 -7.72
N ASN A 319 4.67 -18.18 -6.60
CA ASN A 319 4.25 -19.27 -5.71
C ASN A 319 2.87 -18.98 -5.11
N TRP A 320 2.65 -17.76 -4.64
CA TRP A 320 1.35 -17.33 -4.09
C TRP A 320 0.23 -17.46 -5.13
N GLU A 321 0.48 -16.99 -6.36
CA GLU A 321 -0.49 -17.04 -7.45
C GLU A 321 -0.80 -18.48 -7.90
N LYS A 322 0.21 -19.36 -7.92
CA LYS A 322 0.03 -20.78 -8.25
C LYS A 322 -0.74 -21.53 -7.16
N ALA A 323 -0.52 -21.21 -5.90
CA ALA A 323 -1.25 -21.79 -4.79
C ALA A 323 -2.76 -21.43 -4.84
N HIS A 324 -3.09 -20.24 -5.30
CA HIS A 324 -4.46 -19.73 -5.37
C HIS A 324 -5.14 -19.90 -6.76
N ILE A 325 -4.61 -20.76 -7.63
CA ILE A 325 -5.26 -21.04 -8.93
C ILE A 325 -6.58 -21.77 -8.74
N LYS A 326 -6.67 -22.69 -7.79
CA LYS A 326 -7.79 -23.61 -7.64
C LYS A 326 -8.78 -23.19 -6.57
N ASP A 327 -8.30 -22.68 -5.44
CA ASP A 327 -9.15 -22.36 -4.29
C ASP A 327 -8.62 -21.15 -3.49
N SER A 328 -9.50 -20.57 -2.65
CA SER A 328 -9.09 -19.62 -1.62
C SER A 328 -8.39 -20.38 -0.47
N ASP A 329 -7.21 -19.93 -0.08
CA ASP A 329 -6.42 -20.53 1.00
C ASP A 329 -5.96 -19.44 1.96
N ASP A 330 -6.65 -19.33 3.09
CA ASP A 330 -6.32 -18.38 4.17
C ASP A 330 -5.04 -18.79 4.92
N GLU A 331 -4.71 -20.10 4.99
CA GLU A 331 -3.49 -20.56 5.65
C GLU A 331 -2.23 -20.24 4.85
N TYR A 332 -2.30 -20.30 3.51
CA TYR A 332 -1.12 -20.04 2.67
C TYR A 332 -0.54 -18.64 2.90
N THR A 333 -1.39 -17.60 2.93
CA THR A 333 -0.95 -16.22 3.15
C THR A 333 -0.32 -16.05 4.55
N LEU A 334 -0.89 -16.67 5.58
CA LEU A 334 -0.32 -16.67 6.93
C LEU A 334 1.03 -17.40 7.00
N ASN A 335 1.15 -18.54 6.31
CA ASN A 335 2.42 -19.27 6.21
C ASN A 335 3.49 -18.46 5.46
N GLU A 336 3.12 -17.74 4.40
CA GLU A 336 4.05 -16.84 3.71
C GLU A 336 4.55 -15.72 4.63
N ILE A 337 3.67 -15.11 5.44
CA ILE A 337 4.04 -14.13 6.45
C ILE A 337 5.01 -14.73 7.48
N ASN A 338 4.72 -15.93 7.99
CA ASN A 338 5.58 -16.64 8.93
C ASN A 338 6.97 -16.92 8.34
N ASN A 339 7.02 -17.38 7.09
CA ASN A 339 8.27 -17.62 6.37
C ASN A 339 9.06 -16.33 6.15
N TYR A 340 8.38 -15.24 5.76
CA TYR A 340 9.01 -13.93 5.63
C TYR A 340 9.66 -13.49 6.95
N PHE A 341 8.98 -13.61 8.09
CA PHE A 341 9.58 -13.27 9.38
C PHE A 341 10.75 -14.17 9.75
N SER A 342 10.73 -15.45 9.34
CA SER A 342 11.86 -16.36 9.56
C SER A 342 13.12 -15.96 8.76
N LEU A 343 12.95 -15.23 7.65
CA LEU A 343 14.08 -14.71 6.85
C LEU A 343 14.70 -13.44 7.44
N ILE A 344 13.98 -12.71 8.30
CA ILE A 344 14.41 -11.40 8.81
C ILE A 344 14.83 -11.42 10.29
N ILE A 345 14.67 -12.55 10.97
CA ILE A 345 15.17 -12.82 12.33
C ILE A 345 16.54 -13.46 12.25
#